data_b521965b0e7651c62b2b9c7f3c603abe
#
_entry.id   b521965b0e7651c62b2b9c7f3c603abe
#
_cell.length_a   1.000
_cell.length_b   1.000
_cell.length_c   1.000
_cell.angle_alpha   90.00
_cell.angle_beta   90.00
_cell.angle_gamma   90.00
#
_symmetry.space_group_name_H-M   'P 1'
#
loop_
_entity.id
_entity.type
_entity.pdbx_description
1 polymer ?
#
loop_
_entity_poly.entity_id
_entity_poly.type
_entity_poly.pdbx_seq_one_letter_code
_entity_poly.pdbx_strand_id
1 'polypeptide(L)'
;DLEKVITGADAIIFTAGSGGHTGPDKTLLIDLDGAVKTMEAAKQAGVERYIMVSAYDADKRQNWNEGMRPYYVAKHYADRMLEASGLNYTIVRPGGLVNEPAICKITVGAEAKPSTITREDVAHTLIATLENKNTYRRAFNVVNGEDSIETALNNLK
;
A
#
# COMPACT_ATOMS: atom_id res chain seq x y z
N ASP A 1 -11.40 10.91 -16.52
CA ASP A 1 -12.54 10.78 -15.63
C ASP A 1 -12.46 9.44 -14.88
N LEU A 2 -11.95 9.50 -13.64
CA LEU A 2 -11.67 8.32 -12.81
C LEU A 2 -12.94 7.53 -12.49
N GLU A 3 -14.05 8.19 -12.24
CA GLU A 3 -15.31 7.53 -11.91
C GLU A 3 -15.77 6.59 -13.02
N LYS A 4 -15.66 7.00 -14.28
CA LYS A 4 -16.03 6.16 -15.42
C LYS A 4 -15.18 4.91 -15.55
N VAL A 5 -13.88 5.03 -15.24
CA VAL A 5 -12.95 3.90 -15.30
C VAL A 5 -13.18 2.92 -14.16
N ILE A 6 -13.57 3.43 -12.99
CA ILE A 6 -13.76 2.65 -11.76
C ILE A 6 -15.14 1.99 -11.70
N THR A 7 -16.15 2.58 -12.32
CA THR A 7 -17.52 2.05 -12.31
C THR A 7 -17.58 0.60 -12.78
N GLY A 8 -18.16 -0.26 -11.96
CA GLY A 8 -18.29 -1.71 -12.22
C GLY A 8 -17.11 -2.55 -11.76
N ALA A 9 -16.06 -1.94 -11.21
CA ALA A 9 -14.98 -2.69 -10.58
C ALA A 9 -15.41 -3.23 -9.21
N ASP A 10 -14.88 -4.38 -8.82
CA ASP A 10 -15.10 -4.99 -7.50
C ASP A 10 -14.12 -4.46 -6.46
N ALA A 11 -12.95 -4.02 -6.89
CA ALA A 11 -11.90 -3.49 -6.03
C ALA A 11 -11.00 -2.53 -6.78
N ILE A 12 -10.29 -1.69 -6.02
CA ILE A 12 -9.22 -0.83 -6.54
C ILE A 12 -7.91 -1.21 -5.87
N ILE A 13 -6.86 -1.34 -6.66
CA ILE A 13 -5.49 -1.48 -6.17
C ILE A 13 -4.70 -0.27 -6.64
N PHE A 14 -4.35 0.62 -5.70
CA PHE A 14 -3.56 1.82 -5.99
C PHE A 14 -2.07 1.57 -5.76
N THR A 15 -1.31 1.55 -6.84
CA THR A 15 0.14 1.34 -6.81
C THR A 15 0.91 2.48 -7.45
N ALA A 16 0.23 3.55 -7.86
CA ALA A 16 0.86 4.68 -8.53
C ALA A 16 1.77 5.47 -7.57
N GLY A 17 2.84 5.96 -8.11
CA GLY A 17 3.79 6.85 -7.44
C GLY A 17 4.56 7.64 -8.48
N SER A 18 5.07 8.81 -8.08
CA SER A 18 5.80 9.70 -9.00
C SER A 18 7.18 9.19 -9.41
N GLY A 19 7.71 8.22 -8.67
CA GLY A 19 9.05 7.66 -8.89
C GLY A 19 10.18 8.50 -8.29
N GLY A 20 11.34 7.86 -8.12
CA GLY A 20 12.51 8.48 -7.49
C GLY A 20 13.24 9.55 -8.32
N HIS A 21 12.80 9.78 -9.56
CA HIS A 21 13.40 10.77 -10.46
C HIS A 21 12.62 12.08 -10.54
N THR A 22 11.54 12.22 -9.76
CA THR A 22 10.69 13.41 -9.73
C THR A 22 10.87 14.18 -8.42
N GLY A 23 10.51 15.47 -8.45
CA GLY A 23 10.57 16.31 -7.25
C GLY A 23 9.38 16.11 -6.29
N PRO A 24 9.45 16.74 -5.09
CA PRO A 24 8.38 16.68 -4.10
C PRO A 24 7.01 17.15 -4.60
N ASP A 25 6.98 18.06 -5.57
CA ASP A 25 5.75 18.54 -6.23
C ASP A 25 5.00 17.39 -6.89
N LYS A 26 5.69 16.51 -7.61
CA LYS A 26 5.08 15.33 -8.23
C LYS A 26 4.66 14.29 -7.22
N THR A 27 5.43 14.14 -6.14
CA THR A 27 5.07 13.26 -5.02
C THR A 27 3.75 13.69 -4.38
N LEU A 28 3.55 14.99 -4.14
CA LEU A 28 2.28 15.50 -3.62
C LEU A 28 1.12 15.27 -4.60
N LEU A 29 1.33 15.50 -5.89
CA LEU A 29 0.27 15.40 -6.90
C LEU A 29 -0.13 13.96 -7.21
N ILE A 30 0.79 13.02 -7.15
CA ILE A 30 0.55 11.62 -7.56
C ILE A 30 0.37 10.72 -6.35
N ASP A 31 1.35 10.69 -5.43
CA ASP A 31 1.33 9.77 -4.29
C ASP A 31 0.27 10.14 -3.26
N LEU A 32 -0.02 11.43 -3.08
CA LEU A 32 -1.06 11.88 -2.16
C LEU A 32 -2.35 12.25 -2.88
N ASP A 33 -2.37 13.31 -3.67
CA ASP A 33 -3.60 13.81 -4.31
C ASP A 33 -4.20 12.78 -5.29
N GLY A 34 -3.34 12.09 -6.06
CA GLY A 34 -3.77 11.00 -6.93
C GLY A 34 -4.45 9.86 -6.16
N ALA A 35 -3.88 9.45 -5.02
CA ALA A 35 -4.50 8.44 -4.17
C ALA A 35 -5.86 8.90 -3.64
N VAL A 36 -5.95 10.11 -3.10
CA VAL A 36 -7.20 10.67 -2.56
C VAL A 36 -8.29 10.77 -3.64
N LYS A 37 -7.96 11.24 -4.84
CA LYS A 37 -8.90 11.29 -5.97
C LYS A 37 -9.46 9.92 -6.33
N THR A 38 -8.64 8.87 -6.28
CA THR A 38 -9.12 7.50 -6.53
C THR A 38 -9.99 6.98 -5.39
N MET A 39 -9.72 7.35 -4.13
CA MET A 39 -10.60 7.03 -3.00
C MET A 39 -11.96 7.71 -3.14
N GLU A 40 -11.99 8.99 -3.53
CA GLU A 40 -13.23 9.73 -3.78
C GLU A 40 -14.03 9.12 -4.92
N ALA A 41 -13.36 8.79 -6.03
CA ALA A 41 -13.99 8.13 -7.18
C ALA A 41 -14.52 6.73 -6.82
N ALA A 42 -13.81 5.97 -5.97
CA ALA A 42 -14.28 4.68 -5.45
C ALA A 42 -15.61 4.84 -4.69
N LYS A 43 -15.68 5.82 -3.80
CA LYS A 43 -16.90 6.12 -3.04
C LYS A 43 -18.07 6.50 -3.94
N GLN A 44 -17.83 7.37 -4.93
CA GLN A 44 -18.85 7.79 -5.89
C GLN A 44 -19.36 6.64 -6.75
N ALA A 45 -18.47 5.72 -7.15
CA ALA A 45 -18.81 4.54 -7.96
C ALA A 45 -19.35 3.36 -7.14
N GLY A 46 -19.40 3.46 -5.80
CA GLY A 46 -19.86 2.39 -4.93
C GLY A 46 -18.88 1.21 -4.82
N VAL A 47 -17.60 1.43 -5.11
CA VAL A 47 -16.55 0.40 -4.97
C VAL A 47 -15.95 0.51 -3.57
N GLU A 48 -16.21 -0.49 -2.74
CA GLU A 48 -15.84 -0.44 -1.32
C GLU A 48 -14.43 -0.97 -1.03
N ARG A 49 -13.97 -1.99 -1.77
CA ARG A 49 -12.69 -2.63 -1.52
C ARG A 49 -11.55 -1.82 -2.13
N TYR A 50 -10.62 -1.35 -1.29
CA TYR A 50 -9.52 -0.49 -1.71
C TYR A 50 -8.19 -0.95 -1.10
N ILE A 51 -7.22 -1.28 -1.93
CA ILE A 51 -5.89 -1.70 -1.49
C ILE A 51 -4.88 -0.65 -1.95
N MET A 52 -4.01 -0.21 -1.05
CA MET A 52 -3.00 0.79 -1.36
C MET A 52 -1.61 0.31 -0.99
N VAL A 53 -0.67 0.50 -1.91
CA VAL A 53 0.76 0.39 -1.61
C VAL A 53 1.24 1.71 -1.01
N SER A 54 1.69 1.64 0.24
CA SER A 54 2.30 2.74 0.96
C SER A 54 3.82 2.55 1.07
N ALA A 55 4.41 2.88 2.20
CA ALA A 55 5.84 2.72 2.44
C ALA A 55 6.09 2.16 3.84
N TYR A 56 7.12 1.34 3.98
CA TYR A 56 7.55 0.77 5.26
C TYR A 56 7.66 1.87 6.34
N ASP A 57 7.02 1.65 7.48
CA ASP A 57 6.97 2.59 8.61
C ASP A 57 6.44 4.01 8.26
N ALA A 58 5.60 4.15 7.24
CA ALA A 58 4.99 5.44 6.91
C ALA A 58 4.17 6.05 8.06
N ASP A 59 3.69 5.22 8.99
CA ASP A 59 3.00 5.64 10.21
C ASP A 59 3.93 6.08 11.34
N LYS A 60 5.25 5.82 11.24
CA LYS A 60 6.24 6.06 12.31
C LYS A 60 7.22 7.17 11.93
N ARG A 61 6.84 8.43 12.15
CA ARG A 61 7.63 9.61 11.76
C ARG A 61 9.09 9.58 12.23
N GLN A 62 9.36 8.98 13.40
CA GLN A 62 10.71 8.88 13.97
C GLN A 62 11.65 7.98 13.15
N ASN A 63 11.11 7.13 12.29
CA ASN A 63 11.87 6.19 11.45
C ASN A 63 12.08 6.72 10.03
N TRP A 64 11.53 7.88 9.68
CA TRP A 64 11.65 8.41 8.34
C TRP A 64 13.05 8.87 8.01
N ASN A 65 13.55 8.49 6.85
CA ASN A 65 14.79 9.03 6.28
C ASN A 65 14.57 10.50 5.89
N GLU A 66 15.46 11.38 6.34
CA GLU A 66 15.34 12.82 6.07
C GLU A 66 15.37 13.16 4.57
N GLY A 67 16.21 12.47 3.80
CA GLY A 67 16.29 12.67 2.36
C GLY A 67 15.01 12.28 1.59
N MET A 68 14.17 11.46 2.21
CA MET A 68 12.89 11.01 1.64
C MET A 68 11.67 11.59 2.40
N ARG A 69 11.89 12.58 3.26
CA ARG A 69 10.82 13.13 4.11
C ARG A 69 9.57 13.56 3.33
N PRO A 70 9.66 14.29 2.20
CA PRO A 70 8.47 14.64 1.41
C PRO A 70 7.68 13.42 0.92
N TYR A 71 8.36 12.37 0.50
CA TYR A 71 7.74 11.11 0.10
C TYR A 71 6.99 10.45 1.28
N TYR A 72 7.63 10.34 2.44
CA TYR A 72 6.98 9.78 3.63
C TYR A 72 5.78 10.62 4.08
N VAL A 73 5.88 11.95 4.01
CA VAL A 73 4.74 12.83 4.31
C VAL A 73 3.55 12.52 3.39
N ALA A 74 3.78 12.40 2.09
CA ALA A 74 2.73 12.08 1.13
C ALA A 74 2.10 10.71 1.42
N LYS A 75 2.90 9.68 1.66
CA LYS A 75 2.41 8.33 1.98
C LYS A 75 1.69 8.27 3.32
N HIS A 76 2.21 8.93 4.33
CA HIS A 76 1.60 9.02 5.66
C HIS A 76 0.19 9.62 5.59
N TYR A 77 0.04 10.74 4.89
CA TYR A 77 -1.27 11.39 4.80
C TYR A 77 -2.22 10.68 3.84
N ALA A 78 -1.72 10.03 2.78
CA ALA A 78 -2.54 9.14 1.97
C ALA A 78 -3.08 7.97 2.80
N ASP A 79 -2.25 7.35 3.65
CA ASP A 79 -2.68 6.31 4.60
C ASP A 79 -3.81 6.82 5.50
N ARG A 80 -3.63 7.98 6.12
CA ARG A 80 -4.64 8.58 7.02
C ARG A 80 -5.94 8.92 6.31
N MET A 81 -5.87 9.42 5.08
CA MET A 81 -7.06 9.71 4.28
C MET A 81 -7.82 8.42 3.95
N LEU A 82 -7.11 7.35 3.64
CA LEU A 82 -7.72 6.05 3.38
C LEU A 82 -8.37 5.46 4.64
N GLU A 83 -7.68 5.51 5.77
CA GLU A 83 -8.22 5.06 7.06
C GLU A 83 -9.52 5.80 7.46
N ALA A 84 -9.59 7.10 7.15
CA ALA A 84 -10.75 7.94 7.43
C ALA A 84 -11.86 7.86 6.35
N SER A 85 -11.62 7.20 5.22
CA SER A 85 -12.50 7.23 4.06
C SER A 85 -13.82 6.48 4.24
N GLY A 86 -13.87 5.51 5.15
CA GLY A 86 -14.98 4.57 5.30
C GLY A 86 -14.92 3.38 4.32
N LEU A 87 -13.93 3.35 3.41
CA LEU A 87 -13.72 2.22 2.50
C LEU A 87 -13.24 0.98 3.27
N ASN A 88 -13.49 -0.20 2.71
CA ASN A 88 -12.89 -1.43 3.19
C ASN A 88 -11.47 -1.54 2.64
N TYR A 89 -10.55 -0.88 3.33
CA TYR A 89 -9.17 -0.74 2.90
C TYR A 89 -8.25 -1.86 3.38
N THR A 90 -7.12 -2.00 2.68
CA THR A 90 -5.89 -2.62 3.18
C THR A 90 -4.72 -1.74 2.75
N ILE A 91 -3.85 -1.38 3.68
CA ILE A 91 -2.63 -0.61 3.42
C ILE A 91 -1.43 -1.53 3.55
N VAL A 92 -0.76 -1.77 2.44
CA VAL A 92 0.46 -2.59 2.37
C VAL A 92 1.66 -1.67 2.35
N ARG A 93 2.54 -1.78 3.33
CA ARG A 93 3.75 -0.95 3.52
C ARG A 93 5.01 -1.78 3.24
N PRO A 94 5.43 -1.91 1.98
CA PRO A 94 6.59 -2.72 1.63
C PRO A 94 7.90 -2.08 2.06
N GLY A 95 8.88 -2.93 2.40
CA GLY A 95 10.27 -2.54 2.52
C GLY A 95 10.89 -2.12 1.20
N GLY A 96 12.22 -2.05 1.12
CA GLY A 96 12.93 -1.66 -0.10
C GLY A 96 12.59 -2.57 -1.27
N LEU A 97 12.13 -1.98 -2.38
CA LEU A 97 11.71 -2.74 -3.56
C LEU A 97 12.91 -3.16 -4.41
N VAL A 98 12.97 -4.44 -4.75
CA VAL A 98 14.01 -5.02 -5.62
C VAL A 98 13.40 -5.74 -6.82
N ASN A 99 14.20 -5.96 -7.88
CA ASN A 99 13.74 -6.56 -9.14
C ASN A 99 14.17 -8.03 -9.30
N GLU A 100 14.56 -8.69 -8.22
CA GLU A 100 14.83 -10.13 -8.23
C GLU A 100 13.52 -10.91 -8.44
N PRO A 101 13.62 -12.19 -8.89
CA PRO A 101 12.46 -13.08 -8.98
C PRO A 101 11.75 -13.25 -7.64
N ALA A 102 10.45 -13.46 -7.65
CA ALA A 102 9.67 -13.74 -6.46
C ALA A 102 10.18 -14.99 -5.72
N ILE A 103 10.17 -14.93 -4.41
CA ILE A 103 10.41 -16.11 -3.55
C ILE A 103 9.13 -16.64 -2.93
N CYS A 104 8.01 -15.94 -3.10
CA CYS A 104 6.67 -16.29 -2.60
C CYS A 104 6.61 -16.47 -1.07
N LYS A 105 7.51 -15.83 -0.36
CA LYS A 105 7.60 -15.86 1.11
C LYS A 105 7.76 -14.45 1.67
N ILE A 106 6.99 -14.14 2.70
CA ILE A 106 6.97 -12.82 3.33
C ILE A 106 6.95 -12.91 4.85
N THR A 107 7.29 -11.79 5.48
CA THR A 107 7.02 -11.52 6.89
C THR A 107 6.23 -10.22 6.97
N VAL A 108 5.18 -10.18 7.80
CA VAL A 108 4.27 -9.03 7.89
C VAL A 108 4.14 -8.49 9.31
N GLY A 109 3.72 -7.25 9.43
CA GLY A 109 3.40 -6.63 10.71
C GLY A 109 4.64 -6.34 11.56
N ALA A 110 4.51 -6.51 12.87
CA ALA A 110 5.56 -6.19 13.85
C ALA A 110 6.85 -7.02 13.68
N GLU A 111 6.73 -8.22 13.12
CA GLU A 111 7.86 -9.13 12.87
C GLU A 111 8.63 -8.75 11.60
N ALA A 112 8.05 -7.97 10.71
CA ALA A 112 8.71 -7.48 9.50
C ALA A 112 9.76 -6.42 9.86
N LYS A 113 10.99 -6.82 10.10
CA LYS A 113 12.11 -5.91 10.34
C LYS A 113 12.53 -5.22 9.04
N PRO A 114 13.19 -4.03 9.11
CA PRO A 114 13.65 -3.32 7.92
C PRO A 114 14.45 -4.22 6.98
N SER A 115 13.96 -4.44 5.77
CA SER A 115 14.57 -5.30 4.75
C SER A 115 13.95 -4.97 3.38
N THR A 116 14.22 -5.82 2.40
CA THR A 116 13.73 -5.70 1.04
C THR A 116 12.59 -6.66 0.75
N ILE A 117 11.88 -6.40 -0.35
CA ILE A 117 10.87 -7.30 -0.92
C ILE A 117 10.91 -7.16 -2.45
N THR A 118 10.72 -8.26 -3.16
CA THR A 118 10.63 -8.19 -4.62
C THR A 118 9.32 -7.51 -5.04
N ARG A 119 9.35 -6.76 -6.14
CA ARG A 119 8.11 -6.17 -6.70
C ARG A 119 7.07 -7.24 -7.04
N GLU A 120 7.52 -8.40 -7.47
CA GLU A 120 6.64 -9.53 -7.78
C GLU A 120 5.97 -10.08 -6.52
N ASP A 121 6.70 -10.22 -5.40
CA ASP A 121 6.10 -10.62 -4.12
C ASP A 121 5.14 -9.57 -3.55
N VAL A 122 5.40 -8.28 -3.78
CA VAL A 122 4.41 -7.23 -3.47
C VAL A 122 3.14 -7.45 -4.28
N ALA A 123 3.24 -7.69 -5.59
CA ALA A 123 2.08 -7.94 -6.44
C ALA A 123 1.28 -9.17 -5.98
N HIS A 124 1.95 -10.27 -5.68
CA HIS A 124 1.32 -11.48 -5.12
C HIS A 124 0.63 -11.20 -3.78
N THR A 125 1.26 -10.40 -2.92
CA THR A 125 0.68 -10.01 -1.62
C THR A 125 -0.58 -9.17 -1.82
N LEU A 126 -0.57 -8.19 -2.73
CA LEU A 126 -1.75 -7.36 -3.02
C LEU A 126 -2.93 -8.21 -3.47
N ILE A 127 -2.70 -9.14 -4.39
CA ILE A 127 -3.75 -10.06 -4.87
C ILE A 127 -4.28 -10.92 -3.73
N ALA A 128 -3.40 -11.43 -2.87
CA ALA A 128 -3.80 -12.25 -1.72
C ALA A 128 -4.61 -11.50 -0.67
N THR A 129 -4.49 -10.16 -0.60
CA THR A 129 -5.29 -9.34 0.33
C THR A 129 -6.72 -9.12 -0.14
N LEU A 130 -7.02 -9.27 -1.44
CA LEU A 130 -8.31 -8.86 -2.03
C LEU A 130 -9.51 -9.45 -1.27
N GLU A 131 -9.51 -10.75 -1.04
CA GLU A 131 -10.60 -11.48 -0.36
C GLU A 131 -10.22 -11.97 1.05
N ASN A 132 -9.00 -11.68 1.51
CA ASN A 132 -8.55 -12.11 2.83
C ASN A 132 -9.11 -11.17 3.92
N LYS A 133 -10.17 -11.59 4.58
CA LYS A 133 -10.89 -10.80 5.60
C LYS A 133 -10.01 -10.39 6.78
N ASN A 134 -8.93 -11.15 7.07
CA ASN A 134 -7.98 -10.77 8.13
C ASN A 134 -7.17 -9.50 7.79
N THR A 135 -7.16 -9.07 6.52
CA THR A 135 -6.50 -7.85 6.08
C THR A 135 -7.43 -6.65 5.96
N TYR A 136 -8.74 -6.83 6.14
CA TYR A 136 -9.73 -5.77 6.00
C TYR A 136 -9.56 -4.71 7.08
N ARG A 137 -9.49 -3.45 6.65
CA ARG A 137 -9.29 -2.26 7.50
C ARG A 137 -8.01 -2.35 8.33
N ARG A 138 -6.97 -2.90 7.73
CA ARG A 138 -5.66 -3.06 8.36
C ARG A 138 -4.55 -2.48 7.49
N ALA A 139 -3.50 -2.06 8.20
CA ALA A 139 -2.25 -1.58 7.61
C ALA A 139 -1.09 -2.38 8.21
N PHE A 140 -0.14 -2.81 7.39
CA PHE A 140 0.99 -3.59 7.86
C PHE A 140 2.24 -3.41 7.00
N ASN A 141 3.39 -3.46 7.65
CA ASN A 141 4.67 -3.59 6.97
C ASN A 141 4.83 -4.99 6.38
N VAL A 142 5.51 -5.10 5.24
CA VAL A 142 5.83 -6.37 4.60
C VAL A 142 7.23 -6.36 4.00
N VAL A 143 7.94 -7.44 4.22
CA VAL A 143 9.26 -7.71 3.63
C VAL A 143 9.31 -9.17 3.15
N ASN A 144 10.28 -9.55 2.32
CA ASN A 144 10.53 -10.97 2.09
C ASN A 144 10.89 -11.66 3.41
N GLY A 145 10.49 -12.90 3.57
CA GLY A 145 10.61 -13.63 4.83
C GLY A 145 10.53 -15.14 4.65
N GLU A 146 9.96 -15.82 5.64
CA GLU A 146 9.97 -17.28 5.72
C GLU A 146 8.60 -17.95 5.51
N ASP A 147 7.51 -17.22 5.77
CA ASP A 147 6.16 -17.77 5.66
C ASP A 147 5.60 -17.62 4.25
N SER A 148 4.76 -18.56 3.82
CA SER A 148 3.96 -18.36 2.61
C SER A 148 3.09 -17.10 2.77
N ILE A 149 2.77 -16.45 1.65
CA ILE A 149 1.95 -15.23 1.66
C ILE A 149 0.63 -15.47 2.39
N GLU A 150 -0.04 -16.57 2.09
CA GLU A 150 -1.31 -16.93 2.74
C GLU A 150 -1.15 -17.11 4.25
N THR A 151 -0.14 -17.88 4.69
CA THR A 151 0.13 -18.09 6.12
C THR A 151 0.42 -16.79 6.84
N ALA A 152 1.27 -15.93 6.26
CA ALA A 152 1.63 -14.66 6.85
C ALA A 152 0.41 -13.75 7.03
N LEU A 153 -0.45 -13.62 6.01
CA LEU A 153 -1.65 -12.79 6.08
C LEU A 153 -2.69 -13.34 7.05
N ASN A 154 -2.86 -14.67 7.11
CA ASN A 154 -3.81 -15.30 8.04
C ASN A 154 -3.37 -15.15 9.50
N ASN A 155 -2.08 -15.04 9.76
CA ASN A 155 -1.51 -14.87 11.10
C ASN A 155 -1.25 -13.40 11.48
N LEU A 156 -1.59 -12.45 10.63
CA LEU A 156 -1.45 -11.02 10.91
C LEU A 156 -2.25 -10.65 12.17
N LYS A 157 -1.54 -10.10 13.18
CA LYS A 157 -2.10 -9.70 14.47
C LYS A 157 -2.44 -8.22 14.53
#